data_dffae616e82b04a4b188ec7b04e75039
#
_entry.id   dffae616e82b04a4b188ec7b04e75039
#
_cell.length_a   1.000
_cell.length_b   1.000
_cell.length_c   1.000
_cell.angle_alpha   90.00
_cell.angle_beta   90.00
_cell.angle_gamma   90.00
#
_symmetry.space_group_name_H-M   'P 1'
#
loop_
_entity.id
_entity.type
_entity.pdbx_description
1 polymer ?
#
loop_
_entity_poly.entity_id
_entity_poly.type
_entity_poly.pdbx_seq_one_letter_code
_entity_poly.pdbx_strand_id
1 'polypeptide(L)'
;MISNISKEMNFKFPPIVLIKSNTKPENAIGPKEGKGGCVMSFVAQTISKRKITYFGRENITCGGIASGFGWGSGLKDEDAIDFQATFLSCGLDSAPNRTEYEEKLGNMAKHTSEMFREGERIFSDFETAKENIKNRPIYDSKNYVIFKGLEDLGEDEIPESVIFTVNPI
;
A
#
# COMPACT_ATOMS: atom_id res chain seq x y z
N MET A 1 12.61 -23.13 4.21
CA MET A 1 14.08 -22.81 4.13
C MET A 1 14.32 -21.51 4.90
N ILE A 2 15.02 -21.53 6.03
CA ILE A 2 15.39 -20.30 6.72
C ILE A 2 16.49 -19.66 5.89
N SER A 3 16.29 -18.44 5.42
CA SER A 3 17.29 -17.77 4.60
C SER A 3 18.58 -17.57 5.41
N ASN A 4 19.73 -17.74 4.77
CA ASN A 4 21.03 -17.48 5.43
C ASN A 4 21.09 -16.05 5.95
N ILE A 5 20.49 -15.10 5.24
CA ILE A 5 20.36 -13.69 5.65
C ILE A 5 19.69 -13.56 7.01
N SER A 6 18.59 -14.29 7.26
CA SER A 6 17.88 -14.21 8.56
C SER A 6 18.75 -14.69 9.73
N LYS A 7 19.62 -15.69 9.50
CA LYS A 7 20.54 -16.20 10.51
C LYS A 7 21.68 -15.23 10.77
N GLU A 8 22.31 -14.74 9.71
CA GLU A 8 23.45 -13.82 9.79
C GLU A 8 23.06 -12.47 10.40
N MET A 9 21.88 -11.96 10.06
CA MET A 9 21.37 -10.67 10.54
C MET A 9 20.64 -10.76 11.90
N ASN A 10 20.47 -11.97 12.45
CA ASN A 10 19.79 -12.23 13.72
C ASN A 10 18.45 -11.49 13.85
N PHE A 11 17.61 -11.56 12.82
CA PHE A 11 16.31 -10.89 12.83
C PHE A 11 15.41 -11.45 13.94
N LYS A 12 14.78 -10.56 14.70
CA LYS A 12 13.80 -10.93 15.74
C LYS A 12 12.60 -11.68 15.14
N PHE A 13 12.22 -11.31 13.93
CA PHE A 13 11.14 -11.94 13.18
C PHE A 13 11.66 -12.42 11.83
N PRO A 14 11.34 -13.66 11.41
CA PRO A 14 11.70 -14.12 10.08
C PRO A 14 11.03 -13.26 9.02
N PRO A 15 11.67 -13.18 7.84
CA PRO A 15 11.13 -12.48 6.70
C PRO A 15 9.76 -13.01 6.29
N ILE A 16 8.93 -12.13 5.77
CA ILE A 16 7.70 -12.49 5.10
C ILE A 16 7.80 -12.15 3.62
N VAL A 17 6.97 -12.80 2.81
CA VAL A 17 6.88 -12.55 1.37
C VAL A 17 5.53 -11.98 1.00
N LEU A 18 5.53 -11.19 -0.08
CA LEU A 18 4.35 -10.73 -0.77
C LEU A 18 4.21 -11.52 -2.07
N ILE A 19 3.03 -12.08 -2.29
CA ILE A 19 2.66 -12.81 -3.50
C ILE A 19 1.39 -12.20 -4.07
N LYS A 20 1.29 -12.09 -5.39
CA LYS A 20 0.06 -11.74 -6.09
C LYS A 20 -0.59 -13.01 -6.67
N SER A 21 -1.91 -13.14 -6.52
CA SER A 21 -2.67 -14.31 -6.98
C SER A 21 -4.03 -13.92 -7.54
N ASN A 22 -4.53 -14.70 -8.49
CA ASN A 22 -5.94 -14.63 -8.91
C ASN A 22 -6.84 -15.54 -8.06
N THR A 23 -6.25 -16.44 -7.28
CA THR A 23 -6.96 -17.34 -6.41
C THR A 23 -6.84 -16.88 -4.96
N LYS A 24 -7.97 -16.85 -4.27
CA LYS A 24 -8.02 -16.55 -2.84
C LYS A 24 -7.32 -17.66 -2.06
N PRO A 25 -6.40 -17.34 -1.14
CA PRO A 25 -5.72 -18.36 -0.36
C PRO A 25 -6.68 -19.03 0.63
N GLU A 26 -6.56 -20.32 0.77
CA GLU A 26 -7.27 -21.10 1.78
C GLU A 26 -6.63 -20.90 3.17
N ASN A 27 -7.43 -21.04 4.22
CA ASN A 27 -6.98 -20.97 5.62
C ASN A 27 -6.20 -19.70 6.00
N ALA A 28 -6.44 -18.59 5.29
CA ALA A 28 -5.76 -17.33 5.50
C ALA A 28 -6.67 -16.31 6.22
N ILE A 29 -6.05 -15.38 6.95
CA ILE A 29 -6.76 -14.28 7.61
C ILE A 29 -6.97 -13.17 6.59
N GLY A 30 -8.21 -12.88 6.27
CA GLY A 30 -8.60 -11.77 5.40
C GLY A 30 -9.27 -10.61 6.13
N PRO A 31 -9.68 -9.59 5.39
CA PRO A 31 -10.51 -8.52 5.92
C PRO A 31 -11.82 -9.06 6.49
N LYS A 32 -12.32 -8.43 7.54
CA LYS A 32 -13.67 -8.72 8.05
C LYS A 32 -14.69 -8.25 7.01
N GLU A 33 -15.78 -9.00 6.90
CA GLU A 33 -16.89 -8.66 6.00
C GLU A 33 -17.36 -7.22 6.20
N GLY A 34 -17.54 -6.49 5.10
CA GLY A 34 -17.93 -5.08 5.11
C GLY A 34 -16.89 -4.10 5.67
N LYS A 35 -15.69 -4.56 6.01
CA LYS A 35 -14.61 -3.71 6.48
C LYS A 35 -13.40 -3.80 5.56
N GLY A 36 -12.93 -2.65 5.13
CA GLY A 36 -11.62 -2.58 4.49
C GLY A 36 -10.50 -2.75 5.51
N GLY A 37 -9.31 -3.07 5.01
CA GLY A 37 -8.13 -3.27 5.82
C GLY A 37 -6.97 -2.36 5.43
N CYS A 38 -6.20 -1.94 6.43
CA CYS A 38 -4.89 -1.33 6.18
C CYS A 38 -3.89 -2.43 5.85
N VAL A 39 -3.15 -2.28 4.74
CA VAL A 39 -2.13 -3.24 4.30
C VAL A 39 -1.11 -3.52 5.41
N MET A 40 -0.67 -2.49 6.13
CA MET A 40 0.29 -2.66 7.21
C MET A 40 -0.26 -3.51 8.37
N SER A 41 -1.58 -3.55 8.56
CA SER A 41 -2.18 -4.43 9.56
C SER A 41 -2.07 -5.90 9.17
N PHE A 42 -2.14 -6.23 7.88
CA PHE A 42 -1.93 -7.59 7.38
C PHE A 42 -0.46 -8.00 7.49
N VAL A 43 0.46 -7.13 7.12
CA VAL A 43 1.90 -7.32 7.33
C VAL A 43 2.19 -7.62 8.81
N ALA A 44 1.72 -6.76 9.71
CA ALA A 44 1.92 -6.92 11.15
C ALA A 44 1.30 -8.22 11.70
N GLN A 45 0.12 -8.61 11.20
CA GLN A 45 -0.51 -9.86 11.59
C GLN A 45 0.27 -11.08 11.08
N THR A 46 0.76 -11.07 9.86
CA THR A 46 1.61 -12.13 9.32
C THR A 46 2.86 -12.31 10.17
N ILE A 47 3.53 -11.21 10.52
CA ILE A 47 4.75 -11.24 11.34
C ILE A 47 4.46 -11.75 12.75
N SER A 48 3.43 -11.20 13.42
CA SER A 48 3.16 -11.47 14.83
C SER A 48 2.46 -12.80 15.09
N LYS A 49 1.54 -13.21 14.20
CA LYS A 49 0.72 -14.42 14.37
C LYS A 49 1.26 -15.62 13.60
N ARG A 50 2.24 -15.43 12.75
CA ARG A 50 2.79 -16.48 11.86
C ARG A 50 1.71 -17.16 11.04
N LYS A 51 0.80 -16.38 10.49
CA LYS A 51 -0.30 -16.88 9.66
C LYS A 51 -0.30 -16.19 8.32
N ILE A 52 -0.77 -16.90 7.31
CA ILE A 52 -1.04 -16.32 6.01
C ILE A 52 -2.12 -15.26 6.18
N THR A 53 -1.88 -14.07 5.65
CA THR A 53 -2.91 -13.02 5.54
C THR A 53 -3.09 -12.63 4.09
N TYR A 54 -4.25 -12.10 3.75
CA TYR A 54 -4.54 -11.62 2.41
C TYR A 54 -5.50 -10.45 2.43
N PHE A 55 -5.51 -9.72 1.34
CA PHE A 55 -6.57 -8.79 0.99
C PHE A 55 -6.80 -8.83 -0.52
N GLY A 56 -8.01 -8.47 -0.94
CA GLY A 56 -8.42 -8.43 -2.32
C GLY A 56 -8.72 -7.02 -2.78
N ARG A 57 -8.90 -6.87 -4.08
CA ARG A 57 -9.25 -5.62 -4.72
C ARG A 57 -10.49 -4.96 -4.11
N GLU A 58 -11.46 -5.78 -3.71
CA GLU A 58 -12.76 -5.34 -3.14
C GLU A 58 -12.67 -4.92 -1.67
N ASN A 59 -11.56 -5.23 -0.99
CA ASN A 59 -11.44 -5.02 0.47
C ASN A 59 -10.43 -3.95 0.85
N ILE A 60 -9.75 -3.35 -0.13
CA ILE A 60 -8.74 -2.34 0.15
C ILE A 60 -9.38 -0.96 0.27
N THR A 61 -9.05 -0.25 1.35
CA THR A 61 -9.56 1.10 1.62
C THR A 61 -8.53 2.19 1.37
N CYS A 62 -7.26 1.82 1.24
CA CYS A 62 -6.19 2.78 0.97
C CYS A 62 -6.03 2.99 -0.53
N GLY A 63 -6.46 4.14 -1.04
CA GLY A 63 -6.40 4.48 -2.47
C GLY A 63 -4.98 4.47 -3.04
N GLY A 64 -3.99 4.94 -2.28
CA GLY A 64 -2.58 4.91 -2.69
C GLY A 64 -2.04 3.49 -2.87
N ILE A 65 -2.37 2.61 -1.96
CA ILE A 65 -1.98 1.19 -2.05
C ILE A 65 -2.75 0.48 -3.17
N ALA A 66 -4.05 0.73 -3.31
CA ALA A 66 -4.84 0.18 -4.42
C ALA A 66 -4.26 0.57 -5.77
N SER A 67 -3.89 1.83 -5.93
CA SER A 67 -3.18 2.34 -7.11
C SER A 67 -1.85 1.62 -7.35
N GLY A 68 -1.05 1.43 -6.30
CA GLY A 68 0.24 0.75 -6.37
C GLY A 68 0.12 -0.72 -6.81
N PHE A 69 -1.00 -1.37 -6.51
CA PHE A 69 -1.30 -2.73 -6.98
C PHE A 69 -2.05 -2.78 -8.33
N GLY A 70 -2.30 -1.63 -8.96
CA GLY A 70 -3.03 -1.56 -10.22
C GLY A 70 -4.54 -1.78 -10.09
N TRP A 71 -5.09 -1.67 -8.89
CA TRP A 71 -6.52 -1.91 -8.62
C TRP A 71 -7.40 -0.65 -8.67
N GLY A 72 -6.79 0.52 -8.65
CA GLY A 72 -7.51 1.79 -8.64
C GLY A 72 -7.76 2.34 -10.04
N SER A 73 -8.88 3.03 -10.20
CA SER A 73 -9.11 3.93 -11.36
C SER A 73 -8.24 5.19 -11.28
N GLY A 74 -7.62 5.45 -10.14
CA GLY A 74 -6.98 6.70 -9.77
C GLY A 74 -5.75 7.11 -10.58
N LEU A 75 -5.20 6.22 -11.43
CA LEU A 75 -4.13 6.58 -12.38
C LEU A 75 -4.66 7.06 -13.74
N LYS A 76 -5.98 7.05 -13.95
CA LYS A 76 -6.62 7.51 -15.19
C LYS A 76 -7.54 8.70 -14.96
N ASP A 77 -7.86 8.99 -13.72
CA ASP A 77 -8.71 10.12 -13.32
C ASP A 77 -7.79 11.27 -12.90
N GLU A 78 -7.87 12.38 -13.62
CA GLU A 78 -7.06 13.57 -13.40
C GLU A 78 -7.25 14.09 -11.95
N ASP A 79 -8.49 14.07 -11.44
CA ASP A 79 -8.77 14.50 -10.07
C ASP A 79 -8.08 13.61 -9.01
N ALA A 80 -8.04 12.29 -9.26
CA ALA A 80 -7.36 11.37 -8.36
C ALA A 80 -5.82 11.50 -8.44
N ILE A 81 -5.29 11.81 -9.62
CA ILE A 81 -3.87 12.11 -9.80
C ILE A 81 -3.50 13.38 -9.04
N ASP A 82 -4.30 14.42 -9.20
CA ASP A 82 -4.08 15.69 -8.54
C ASP A 82 -4.18 15.56 -7.01
N PHE A 83 -5.17 14.81 -6.52
CA PHE A 83 -5.29 14.49 -5.09
C PHE A 83 -4.05 13.78 -4.54
N GLN A 84 -3.56 12.77 -5.25
CA GLN A 84 -2.34 12.07 -4.85
C GLN A 84 -1.11 12.97 -4.92
N ALA A 85 -0.99 13.79 -5.98
CA ALA A 85 0.12 14.73 -6.13
C ALA A 85 0.15 15.75 -4.99
N THR A 86 -1.01 16.31 -4.62
CA THR A 86 -1.16 17.19 -3.48
C THR A 86 -0.68 16.53 -2.18
N PHE A 87 -1.14 15.32 -1.91
CA PHE A 87 -0.77 14.57 -0.70
C PHE A 87 0.73 14.25 -0.64
N LEU A 88 1.31 13.80 -1.76
CA LEU A 88 2.72 13.41 -1.81
C LEU A 88 3.70 14.60 -1.89
N SER A 89 3.21 15.81 -2.07
CA SER A 89 4.04 17.01 -2.18
C SER A 89 3.72 18.04 -1.11
N CYS A 90 3.04 19.11 -1.50
CA CYS A 90 2.86 20.32 -0.70
C CYS A 90 1.71 20.28 0.32
N GLY A 91 0.82 19.30 0.20
CA GLY A 91 -0.40 19.20 0.99
C GLY A 91 -1.49 20.19 0.55
N LEU A 92 -2.69 20.00 1.10
CA LEU A 92 -3.87 20.77 0.73
C LEU A 92 -3.69 22.27 1.00
N ASP A 93 -3.06 22.63 2.10
CA ASP A 93 -2.91 24.04 2.51
C ASP A 93 -2.02 24.86 1.57
N SER A 94 -1.13 24.20 0.83
CA SER A 94 -0.21 24.82 -0.13
C SER A 94 -0.47 24.38 -1.58
N ALA A 95 -1.58 23.69 -1.83
CA ALA A 95 -1.90 23.20 -3.18
C ALA A 95 -2.23 24.34 -4.13
N PRO A 96 -1.79 24.29 -5.40
CA PRO A 96 -2.08 25.31 -6.40
C PRO A 96 -3.59 25.47 -6.67
N ASN A 97 -4.35 24.41 -6.46
CA ASN A 97 -5.79 24.30 -6.71
C ASN A 97 -6.61 24.09 -5.43
N ARG A 98 -6.11 24.58 -4.30
CA ARG A 98 -6.72 24.39 -2.96
C ARG A 98 -8.23 24.63 -2.95
N THR A 99 -8.69 25.77 -3.46
CA THR A 99 -10.12 26.13 -3.44
C THR A 99 -10.97 25.10 -4.18
N GLU A 100 -10.54 24.65 -5.34
CA GLU A 100 -11.23 23.64 -6.14
C GLU A 100 -11.32 22.29 -5.40
N TYR A 101 -10.24 21.91 -4.70
CA TYR A 101 -10.24 20.68 -3.91
C TYR A 101 -11.10 20.78 -2.66
N GLU A 102 -11.06 21.90 -1.96
CA GLU A 102 -11.90 22.11 -0.80
C GLU A 102 -13.38 22.05 -1.19
N GLU A 103 -13.76 22.55 -2.36
CA GLU A 103 -15.12 22.43 -2.91
C GLU A 103 -15.47 20.98 -3.26
N LYS A 104 -14.58 20.25 -3.95
CA LYS A 104 -14.78 18.84 -4.32
C LYS A 104 -14.86 17.92 -3.11
N LEU A 105 -14.02 18.13 -2.11
CA LEU A 105 -14.02 17.36 -0.88
C LEU A 105 -15.20 17.71 0.04
N GLY A 106 -15.78 18.90 -0.09
CA GLY A 106 -16.90 19.36 0.71
C GLY A 106 -16.64 19.21 2.22
N ASN A 107 -17.53 18.51 2.93
CA ASN A 107 -17.35 18.29 4.36
C ASN A 107 -16.11 17.46 4.71
N MET A 108 -15.58 16.66 3.81
CA MET A 108 -14.35 15.88 4.05
C MET A 108 -13.13 16.79 4.21
N ALA A 109 -13.08 17.94 3.52
CA ALA A 109 -11.98 18.90 3.67
C ALA A 109 -11.82 19.40 5.10
N LYS A 110 -12.93 19.53 5.84
CA LYS A 110 -12.93 19.96 7.24
C LYS A 110 -12.39 18.92 8.22
N HIS A 111 -12.37 17.66 7.81
CA HIS A 111 -11.97 16.53 8.64
C HIS A 111 -10.72 15.81 8.10
N THR A 112 -10.01 16.42 7.15
CA THR A 112 -8.75 15.87 6.66
C THR A 112 -7.70 15.88 7.77
N SER A 113 -6.88 14.82 7.80
CA SER A 113 -5.78 14.72 8.75
C SER A 113 -4.74 15.83 8.52
N GLU A 114 -4.04 16.21 9.56
CA GLU A 114 -2.93 17.16 9.50
C GLU A 114 -1.91 16.77 8.42
N MET A 115 -1.57 15.48 8.35
CA MET A 115 -0.68 14.92 7.32
C MET A 115 -1.17 15.24 5.89
N PHE A 116 -2.46 15.17 5.62
CA PHE A 116 -3.00 15.50 4.31
C PHE A 116 -2.97 17.00 4.04
N ARG A 117 -3.17 17.82 5.07
CA ARG A 117 -3.13 19.29 4.95
C ARG A 117 -1.72 19.79 4.69
N GLU A 118 -0.72 19.22 5.36
CA GLU A 118 0.69 19.60 5.22
C GLU A 118 1.41 18.89 4.06
N GLY A 119 0.93 17.73 3.65
CA GLY A 119 1.54 16.84 2.67
C GLY A 119 2.72 16.04 3.22
N GLU A 120 2.99 14.91 2.58
CA GLU A 120 4.11 14.02 2.96
C GLU A 120 5.48 14.55 2.53
N ARG A 121 5.53 15.54 1.64
CA ARG A 121 6.76 16.18 1.13
C ARG A 121 7.79 15.20 0.56
N ILE A 122 7.31 14.09 -0.01
CA ILE A 122 8.15 13.11 -0.73
C ILE A 122 8.69 13.73 -2.02
N PHE A 123 7.87 14.57 -2.67
CA PHE A 123 8.27 15.36 -3.83
C PHE A 123 8.40 16.84 -3.44
N SER A 124 9.34 17.54 -4.10
CA SER A 124 9.62 18.95 -3.85
C SER A 124 8.43 19.87 -4.14
N ASP A 125 7.60 19.50 -5.14
CA ASP A 125 6.50 20.30 -5.61
C ASP A 125 5.39 19.43 -6.24
N PHE A 126 4.25 20.06 -6.49
CA PHE A 126 3.06 19.42 -7.03
C PHE A 126 3.27 18.87 -8.46
N GLU A 127 3.91 19.62 -9.34
CA GLU A 127 4.08 19.22 -10.75
C GLU A 127 5.00 18.00 -10.86
N THR A 128 6.10 17.99 -10.12
CA THR A 128 6.99 16.83 -10.03
C THR A 128 6.25 15.58 -9.52
N ALA A 129 5.42 15.73 -8.49
CA ALA A 129 4.61 14.63 -7.97
C ALA A 129 3.60 14.14 -9.03
N LYS A 130 2.91 15.06 -9.69
CA LYS A 130 1.90 14.77 -10.72
C LYS A 130 2.51 14.02 -11.90
N GLU A 131 3.64 14.49 -12.40
CA GLU A 131 4.38 13.83 -13.47
C GLU A 131 4.81 12.41 -13.07
N ASN A 132 5.36 12.25 -11.88
CA ASN A 132 5.76 10.93 -11.38
C ASN A 132 4.56 9.97 -11.30
N ILE A 133 3.41 10.42 -10.80
CA ILE A 133 2.20 9.59 -10.71
C ILE A 133 1.72 9.18 -12.10
N LYS A 134 1.68 10.12 -13.05
CA LYS A 134 1.27 9.84 -14.44
C LYS A 134 2.18 8.82 -15.13
N ASN A 135 3.46 8.86 -14.84
CA ASN A 135 4.47 7.99 -15.46
C ASN A 135 4.68 6.67 -14.70
N ARG A 136 3.93 6.40 -13.62
CA ARG A 136 4.03 5.12 -12.91
C ARG A 136 3.67 3.95 -13.82
N PRO A 137 4.47 2.88 -13.84
CA PRO A 137 4.13 1.69 -14.59
C PRO A 137 2.83 1.10 -14.05
N ILE A 138 1.91 0.77 -14.95
CA ILE A 138 0.70 0.01 -14.62
C ILE A 138 1.10 -1.46 -14.59
N TYR A 139 1.11 -2.05 -13.42
CA TYR A 139 1.37 -3.48 -13.28
C TYR A 139 0.12 -4.30 -13.58
N ASP A 140 0.31 -5.51 -14.12
CA ASP A 140 -0.76 -6.49 -14.27
C ASP A 140 -1.27 -6.86 -12.86
N SER A 141 -2.51 -6.49 -12.60
CA SER A 141 -3.10 -6.65 -11.28
C SER A 141 -3.75 -8.01 -11.14
N LYS A 142 -3.27 -8.81 -10.20
CA LYS A 142 -3.99 -9.99 -9.72
C LYS A 142 -5.09 -9.58 -8.74
N ASN A 143 -6.03 -10.50 -8.46
CA ASN A 143 -7.17 -10.21 -7.61
C ASN A 143 -6.82 -10.10 -6.11
N TYR A 144 -5.75 -10.78 -5.69
CA TYR A 144 -5.35 -10.88 -4.28
C TYR A 144 -3.87 -10.59 -4.10
N VAL A 145 -3.57 -9.97 -2.97
CA VAL A 145 -2.22 -9.86 -2.39
C VAL A 145 -2.20 -10.72 -1.13
N ILE A 146 -1.18 -11.55 -1.01
CA ILE A 146 -1.01 -12.54 0.05
C ILE A 146 0.32 -12.26 0.74
N PHE A 147 0.30 -12.24 2.07
CA PHE A 147 1.50 -12.24 2.90
C PHE A 147 1.63 -13.56 3.65
N LYS A 148 2.80 -14.14 3.63
CA LYS A 148 3.12 -15.36 4.38
C LYS A 148 4.60 -15.40 4.77
N GLY A 149 4.98 -16.30 5.66
CA GLY A 149 6.39 -16.54 6.00
C GLY A 149 7.19 -16.93 4.76
N LEU A 150 8.45 -16.50 4.69
CA LEU A 150 9.35 -16.97 3.62
C LEU A 150 9.53 -18.49 3.68
N GLU A 151 9.47 -19.08 4.87
CA GLU A 151 9.52 -20.53 5.09
C GLU A 151 8.30 -21.27 4.55
N ASP A 152 7.16 -20.58 4.41
CA ASP A 152 5.89 -21.14 3.90
C ASP A 152 5.75 -20.99 2.38
N LEU A 153 6.80 -20.52 1.70
CA LEU A 153 6.81 -20.38 0.25
C LEU A 153 6.82 -21.75 -0.42
N GLY A 154 5.86 -22.02 -1.28
CA GLY A 154 5.81 -23.23 -2.10
C GLY A 154 6.92 -23.26 -3.16
N GLU A 155 7.26 -24.46 -3.67
CA GLU A 155 8.35 -24.64 -4.63
C GLU A 155 8.10 -23.89 -5.95
N ASP A 156 6.84 -23.76 -6.36
CA ASP A 156 6.43 -23.10 -7.61
C ASP A 156 6.02 -21.63 -7.39
N GLU A 157 6.10 -21.10 -6.17
CA GLU A 157 5.70 -19.74 -5.86
C GLU A 157 6.86 -18.77 -5.98
N ILE A 158 6.67 -17.72 -6.77
CA ILE A 158 7.64 -16.65 -6.93
C ILE A 158 7.12 -15.41 -6.19
N PRO A 159 7.82 -14.94 -5.16
CA PRO A 159 7.40 -13.73 -4.45
C PRO A 159 7.72 -12.48 -5.27
N GLU A 160 6.81 -11.51 -5.21
CA GLU A 160 7.03 -10.17 -5.78
C GLU A 160 8.04 -9.37 -4.94
N SER A 161 8.04 -9.60 -3.64
CA SER A 161 8.97 -8.97 -2.71
C SER A 161 9.16 -9.79 -1.44
N VAL A 162 10.31 -9.55 -0.79
CA VAL A 162 10.63 -10.07 0.55
C VAL A 162 10.72 -8.91 1.51
N ILE A 163 10.00 -8.99 2.63
CA ILE A 163 9.91 -7.94 3.63
C ILE A 163 10.69 -8.37 4.88
N PHE A 164 11.69 -7.59 5.23
CA PHE A 164 12.47 -7.76 6.46
C PHE A 164 12.04 -6.72 7.48
N THR A 165 11.83 -7.16 8.73
CA THR A 165 11.64 -6.24 9.86
C THR A 165 12.95 -6.14 10.63
N VAL A 166 13.51 -4.94 10.65
CA VAL A 166 14.76 -4.65 11.35
C VAL A 166 14.49 -3.72 12.51
N ASN A 167 15.23 -3.89 13.61
CA ASN A 167 15.21 -2.89 14.67
C ASN A 167 16.02 -1.68 14.20
N PRO A 168 15.54 -0.45 14.47
CA PRO A 168 16.41 0.71 14.30
C PRO A 168 17.60 0.56 15.24
N ILE A 169 18.79 0.79 14.72
CA ILE A 169 20.06 0.80 15.47
C ILE A 169 20.12 2.11 16.26
#